data_4a3286e217277b746cc3760698be42df
#
_entry.id   4a3286e217277b746cc3760698be42df
#
_cell.length_a   1.000
_cell.length_b   1.000
_cell.length_c   1.000
_cell.angle_alpha   90.00
_cell.angle_beta   90.00
_cell.angle_gamma   90.00
#
_symmetry.space_group_name_H-M   'P 1'
#
loop_
_entity.id
_entity.type
_entity.pdbx_description
1 polymer ?
#
loop_
_entity_poly.entity_id
_entity_poly.type
_entity_poly.pdbx_seq_one_letter_code
_entity_poly.pdbx_strand_id
1 'polypeptide(L)'
;MPVTDQAFVTLCTNDIYSQGALVLGKSLRNHETSRKLVVMITSQVSGRMRAILGKVFDEVLEVDILDSADLVRLSLLKRPELGVTFTKIQCWTLTQYTKCVYMDADTIALRNIDELFDREEFSASPDSGWPDCFNSGVFVFRPSLDTFRCLLQYAENHGSFDGGDQGLLNSFFGNWATSDISKHLPFIYNLSISSVYTYIPAFKQFGSEAKVVHFIGTPKPWNCKYNPQTKCIVEEESLNGQQHLSFLILWWEIYISDVLPLLMGQEELDGTDKHQFGRIEVQVKNDNLSSDCFEEVHSDDPGSPQPSSSTEQPALDESLQGQDLLPSQLSPEPVTQDSFLMVFPLALLHHHLLLLCSY
;
A
#
# COMPACT_ATOMS: atom_id res chain seq x y z
N MET A 1 19.72 -12.33 -18.83
CA MET A 1 18.83 -12.17 -20.01
C MET A 1 17.48 -11.73 -19.48
N PRO A 2 16.73 -10.89 -20.20
CA PRO A 2 15.38 -10.52 -19.78
C PRO A 2 14.51 -11.75 -19.66
N VAL A 3 13.72 -11.86 -18.59
CA VAL A 3 12.72 -12.90 -18.40
C VAL A 3 11.44 -12.41 -19.09
N THR A 4 10.95 -13.14 -20.06
CA THR A 4 9.86 -12.68 -20.96
C THR A 4 8.49 -13.24 -20.58
N ASP A 5 8.44 -14.26 -19.73
CA ASP A 5 7.23 -14.97 -19.28
C ASP A 5 6.78 -14.56 -17.86
N GLN A 6 7.37 -13.49 -17.30
CA GLN A 6 7.03 -12.95 -16.00
C GLN A 6 6.89 -11.43 -16.10
N ALA A 7 5.92 -10.84 -15.39
CA ALA A 7 5.65 -9.42 -15.46
C ALA A 7 5.25 -8.80 -14.12
N PHE A 8 5.72 -7.58 -13.88
CA PHE A 8 5.06 -6.65 -12.95
C PHE A 8 3.85 -6.04 -13.64
N VAL A 9 2.73 -6.00 -12.94
CA VAL A 9 1.45 -5.54 -13.48
C VAL A 9 0.92 -4.42 -12.60
N THR A 10 0.45 -3.33 -13.20
CA THR A 10 -0.28 -2.28 -12.49
C THR A 10 -1.55 -1.91 -13.25
N LEU A 11 -2.41 -1.13 -12.61
CA LEU A 11 -3.65 -0.62 -13.18
C LEU A 11 -3.73 0.90 -12.99
N CYS A 12 -4.09 1.63 -14.03
CA CYS A 12 -4.54 3.01 -13.90
C CYS A 12 -5.87 3.21 -14.62
N THR A 13 -6.84 3.78 -13.90
CA THR A 13 -8.21 3.95 -14.39
C THR A 13 -8.42 5.27 -15.12
N ASN A 14 -7.52 6.25 -14.97
CA ASN A 14 -7.59 7.57 -15.59
C ASN A 14 -6.20 8.21 -15.64
N ASP A 15 -6.11 9.40 -16.26
CA ASP A 15 -4.86 10.13 -16.44
C ASP A 15 -4.18 10.54 -15.12
N ILE A 16 -4.95 10.76 -14.05
CA ILE A 16 -4.40 11.14 -12.76
C ILE A 16 -3.64 9.95 -12.14
N TYR A 17 -4.26 8.78 -12.10
CA TYR A 17 -3.61 7.55 -11.61
C TYR A 17 -2.47 7.08 -12.53
N SER A 18 -2.51 7.44 -13.82
CA SER A 18 -1.41 7.14 -14.76
C SER A 18 -0.10 7.81 -14.35
N GLN A 19 -0.13 8.95 -13.64
CA GLN A 19 1.07 9.58 -13.10
C GLN A 19 1.74 8.69 -12.05
N GLY A 20 0.94 8.09 -11.17
CA GLY A 20 1.44 7.11 -10.20
C GLY A 20 2.02 5.88 -10.87
N ALA A 21 1.31 5.30 -11.84
CA ALA A 21 1.80 4.16 -12.62
C ALA A 21 3.13 4.47 -13.31
N LEU A 22 3.30 5.67 -13.88
CA LEU A 22 4.56 6.10 -14.51
C LEU A 22 5.71 6.15 -13.49
N VAL A 23 5.48 6.71 -12.30
CA VAL A 23 6.50 6.74 -11.24
C VAL A 23 6.84 5.33 -10.77
N LEU A 24 5.84 4.46 -10.56
CA LEU A 24 6.06 3.05 -10.24
C LEU A 24 6.90 2.36 -11.32
N GLY A 25 6.50 2.48 -12.60
CA GLY A 25 7.23 1.87 -13.71
C GLY A 25 8.68 2.37 -13.78
N LYS A 26 8.90 3.68 -13.59
CA LYS A 26 10.25 4.25 -13.53
C LYS A 26 11.05 3.75 -12.34
N SER A 27 10.45 3.66 -11.16
CA SER A 27 11.14 3.13 -9.97
C SER A 27 11.62 1.68 -10.19
N LEU A 28 10.79 0.82 -10.82
CA LEU A 28 11.19 -0.55 -11.17
C LEU A 28 12.33 -0.56 -12.20
N ARG A 29 12.28 0.30 -13.22
CA ARG A 29 13.37 0.42 -14.23
C ARG A 29 14.66 0.93 -13.59
N ASN A 30 14.59 1.92 -12.70
CA ASN A 30 15.75 2.49 -12.02
C ASN A 30 16.45 1.45 -11.12
N HIS A 31 15.71 0.42 -10.67
CA HIS A 31 16.25 -0.72 -9.92
C HIS A 31 16.52 -1.95 -10.81
N GLU A 32 16.65 -1.74 -12.14
CA GLU A 32 17.15 -2.73 -13.11
C GLU A 32 16.37 -4.06 -13.08
N THR A 33 15.02 -3.99 -12.99
CA THR A 33 14.21 -5.20 -13.13
C THR A 33 14.46 -5.89 -14.48
N SER A 34 14.60 -7.19 -14.45
CA SER A 34 14.72 -8.04 -15.64
C SER A 34 13.37 -8.49 -16.19
N ARG A 35 12.26 -8.18 -15.51
CA ARG A 35 10.89 -8.58 -15.87
C ARG A 35 10.21 -7.55 -16.76
N LYS A 36 9.18 -8.02 -17.47
CA LYS A 36 8.29 -7.14 -18.22
C LYS A 36 7.52 -6.22 -17.29
N LEU A 37 7.21 -5.01 -17.75
CA LEU A 37 6.29 -4.10 -17.11
C LEU A 37 5.02 -3.99 -17.95
N VAL A 38 3.88 -4.28 -17.33
CA VAL A 38 2.56 -4.26 -17.95
C VAL A 38 1.68 -3.26 -17.21
N VAL A 39 1.02 -2.37 -17.93
CA VAL A 39 0.00 -1.51 -17.37
C VAL A 39 -1.36 -1.82 -18.00
N MET A 40 -2.32 -2.16 -17.16
CA MET A 40 -3.73 -2.20 -17.54
C MET A 40 -4.30 -0.79 -17.45
N ILE A 41 -5.07 -0.40 -18.44
CA ILE A 41 -5.72 0.92 -18.51
C ILE A 41 -7.19 0.76 -18.82
N THR A 42 -8.01 1.72 -18.41
CA THR A 42 -9.40 1.79 -18.85
C THR A 42 -9.56 2.75 -20.04
N SER A 43 -10.75 2.75 -20.62
CA SER A 43 -11.13 3.70 -21.69
C SER A 43 -11.03 5.18 -21.27
N GLN A 44 -10.96 5.47 -19.96
CA GLN A 44 -10.84 6.83 -19.42
C GLN A 44 -9.41 7.39 -19.48
N VAL A 45 -8.41 6.57 -19.83
CA VAL A 45 -7.04 7.03 -20.04
C VAL A 45 -6.93 7.63 -21.44
N SER A 46 -6.49 8.89 -21.53
CA SER A 46 -6.37 9.63 -22.78
C SER A 46 -5.35 9.01 -23.75
N GLY A 47 -5.54 9.22 -25.05
CA GLY A 47 -4.61 8.75 -26.08
C GLY A 47 -3.17 9.28 -25.86
N ARG A 48 -3.04 10.54 -25.40
CA ARG A 48 -1.77 11.13 -25.02
C ARG A 48 -1.12 10.34 -23.88
N MET A 49 -1.85 10.05 -22.81
CA MET A 49 -1.29 9.33 -21.66
C MET A 49 -0.94 7.89 -22.03
N ARG A 50 -1.73 7.22 -22.88
CA ARG A 50 -1.41 5.89 -23.43
C ARG A 50 -0.07 5.87 -24.16
N ALA A 51 0.21 6.89 -24.98
CA ALA A 51 1.49 7.01 -25.69
C ALA A 51 2.66 7.23 -24.72
N ILE A 52 2.46 7.95 -23.62
CA ILE A 52 3.48 8.19 -22.60
C ILE A 52 3.72 6.91 -21.79
N LEU A 53 2.66 6.19 -21.37
CA LEU A 53 2.77 4.90 -20.70
C LEU A 53 3.58 3.90 -21.55
N GLY A 54 3.36 3.86 -22.87
CA GLY A 54 4.13 3.02 -23.79
C GLY A 54 5.63 3.34 -23.89
N LYS A 55 6.10 4.47 -23.33
CA LYS A 55 7.54 4.76 -23.20
C LYS A 55 8.20 4.14 -21.96
N VAL A 56 7.39 3.68 -21.00
CA VAL A 56 7.85 3.13 -19.71
C VAL A 56 7.53 1.64 -19.58
N PHE A 57 6.32 1.26 -19.99
CA PHE A 57 5.82 -0.10 -19.92
C PHE A 57 6.07 -0.85 -21.23
N ASP A 58 6.34 -2.15 -21.12
CA ASP A 58 6.50 -3.03 -22.28
C ASP A 58 5.15 -3.30 -22.98
N GLU A 59 4.05 -3.33 -22.19
CA GLU A 59 2.71 -3.53 -22.70
C GLU A 59 1.73 -2.56 -22.01
N VAL A 60 0.85 -1.96 -22.81
CA VAL A 60 -0.28 -1.11 -22.38
C VAL A 60 -1.55 -1.78 -22.85
N LEU A 61 -2.35 -2.32 -21.93
CA LEU A 61 -3.51 -3.16 -22.24
C LEU A 61 -4.79 -2.49 -21.75
N GLU A 62 -5.71 -2.24 -22.66
CA GLU A 62 -7.03 -1.72 -22.32
C GLU A 62 -7.91 -2.84 -21.77
N VAL A 63 -8.55 -2.57 -20.64
CA VAL A 63 -9.46 -3.48 -19.94
C VAL A 63 -10.80 -2.80 -19.65
N ASP A 64 -11.86 -3.60 -19.54
CA ASP A 64 -13.18 -3.10 -19.19
C ASP A 64 -13.23 -2.67 -17.72
N ILE A 65 -14.02 -1.64 -17.43
CA ILE A 65 -14.26 -1.22 -16.06
C ILE A 65 -15.19 -2.22 -15.38
N LEU A 66 -14.73 -2.76 -14.25
CA LEU A 66 -15.55 -3.57 -13.35
C LEU A 66 -15.78 -2.78 -12.05
N ASP A 67 -17.06 -2.50 -11.76
CA ASP A 67 -17.47 -1.73 -10.58
C ASP A 67 -18.26 -2.63 -9.62
N SER A 68 -17.95 -2.57 -8.34
CA SER A 68 -18.70 -3.29 -7.30
C SER A 68 -20.12 -2.75 -7.13
N ALA A 69 -20.36 -1.48 -7.48
CA ALA A 69 -21.59 -0.73 -7.24
C ALA A 69 -22.05 -0.73 -5.75
N ASP A 70 -21.18 -1.08 -4.82
CA ASP A 70 -21.50 -1.22 -3.39
C ASP A 70 -21.25 0.09 -2.62
N LEU A 71 -22.07 1.09 -2.92
CA LEU A 71 -21.96 2.41 -2.29
C LEU A 71 -22.12 2.37 -0.76
N VAL A 72 -22.85 1.39 -0.21
CA VAL A 72 -23.08 1.28 1.24
C VAL A 72 -21.79 0.90 1.95
N ARG A 73 -21.09 -0.17 1.50
CA ARG A 73 -19.84 -0.61 2.12
C ARG A 73 -18.71 0.39 1.87
N LEU A 74 -18.63 0.95 0.65
CA LEU A 74 -17.66 1.99 0.30
C LEU A 74 -17.83 3.26 1.15
N SER A 75 -19.07 3.60 1.55
CA SER A 75 -19.31 4.73 2.46
C SER A 75 -18.75 4.50 3.86
N LEU A 76 -18.73 3.26 4.35
CA LEU A 76 -18.11 2.91 5.63
C LEU A 76 -16.58 3.12 5.61
N LEU A 77 -15.96 2.88 4.47
CA LEU A 77 -14.53 3.18 4.25
C LEU A 77 -14.28 4.67 4.00
N LYS A 78 -15.33 5.48 3.76
CA LYS A 78 -15.23 6.86 3.28
C LYS A 78 -14.44 6.98 1.96
N ARG A 79 -14.49 5.95 1.12
CA ARG A 79 -13.73 5.79 -0.11
C ARG A 79 -14.64 5.32 -1.26
N PRO A 80 -15.60 6.16 -1.73
CA PRO A 80 -16.56 5.77 -2.78
C PRO A 80 -15.86 5.45 -4.11
N GLU A 81 -14.68 5.97 -4.34
CA GLU A 81 -13.90 5.75 -5.56
C GLU A 81 -13.35 4.31 -5.69
N LEU A 82 -13.38 3.50 -4.63
CA LEU A 82 -12.86 2.13 -4.67
C LEU A 82 -13.81 1.14 -5.37
N GLY A 83 -15.03 1.51 -5.75
CA GLY A 83 -15.93 0.63 -6.50
C GLY A 83 -15.31 0.08 -7.78
N VAL A 84 -14.62 0.95 -8.53
CA VAL A 84 -13.96 0.60 -9.80
C VAL A 84 -12.70 -0.27 -9.62
N THR A 85 -12.26 -0.51 -8.39
CA THR A 85 -11.05 -1.32 -8.14
C THR A 85 -11.24 -2.80 -8.45
N PHE A 86 -12.49 -3.27 -8.62
CA PHE A 86 -12.74 -4.62 -9.16
C PHE A 86 -12.13 -4.84 -10.54
N THR A 87 -11.87 -3.77 -11.30
CA THR A 87 -11.12 -3.81 -12.56
C THR A 87 -9.76 -4.51 -12.39
N LYS A 88 -9.16 -4.46 -11.20
CA LYS A 88 -7.89 -5.12 -10.84
C LYS A 88 -7.91 -6.62 -11.12
N ILE A 89 -9.03 -7.31 -10.89
CA ILE A 89 -9.09 -8.77 -11.07
C ILE A 89 -8.85 -9.20 -12.52
N GLN A 90 -8.92 -8.30 -13.49
CA GLN A 90 -8.58 -8.60 -14.88
C GLN A 90 -7.09 -8.93 -15.08
N CYS A 91 -6.22 -8.66 -14.10
CA CYS A 91 -4.82 -9.10 -14.17
C CYS A 91 -4.69 -10.63 -14.34
N TRP A 92 -5.68 -11.42 -13.85
CA TRP A 92 -5.70 -12.87 -14.08
C TRP A 92 -5.93 -13.27 -15.53
N THR A 93 -6.36 -12.35 -16.40
CA THR A 93 -6.51 -12.63 -17.85
C THR A 93 -5.18 -12.60 -18.62
N LEU A 94 -4.08 -12.17 -18.01
CA LEU A 94 -2.77 -12.02 -18.64
C LEU A 94 -2.06 -13.36 -18.83
N THR A 95 -2.73 -14.33 -19.43
CA THR A 95 -2.27 -15.75 -19.53
C THR A 95 -1.05 -15.96 -20.41
N GLN A 96 -0.55 -14.93 -21.09
CA GLN A 96 0.75 -14.94 -21.76
C GLN A 96 1.92 -14.99 -20.77
N TYR A 97 1.68 -14.69 -19.47
CA TYR A 97 2.68 -14.77 -18.41
C TYR A 97 2.44 -15.97 -17.50
N THR A 98 3.52 -16.63 -17.09
CA THR A 98 3.48 -17.79 -16.18
C THR A 98 3.33 -17.36 -14.72
N LYS A 99 3.80 -16.18 -14.36
CA LYS A 99 3.69 -15.58 -13.03
C LYS A 99 3.76 -14.06 -13.12
N CYS A 100 2.98 -13.39 -12.30
CA CYS A 100 2.95 -11.93 -12.22
C CYS A 100 3.05 -11.45 -10.78
N VAL A 101 3.55 -10.23 -10.62
CA VAL A 101 3.48 -9.45 -9.38
C VAL A 101 2.62 -8.22 -9.68
N TYR A 102 1.46 -8.14 -9.03
CA TYR A 102 0.61 -6.96 -9.10
C TYR A 102 1.10 -5.90 -8.11
N MET A 103 1.07 -4.64 -8.53
CA MET A 103 1.42 -3.47 -7.70
C MET A 103 0.44 -2.33 -7.99
N ASP A 104 -0.15 -1.76 -6.95
CA ASP A 104 -1.01 -0.57 -7.10
C ASP A 104 -0.20 0.63 -7.63
N ALA A 105 -0.86 1.49 -8.41
CA ALA A 105 -0.22 2.66 -9.02
C ALA A 105 0.31 3.69 -7.99
N ASP A 106 -0.13 3.61 -6.75
CA ASP A 106 0.34 4.42 -5.62
C ASP A 106 1.41 3.71 -4.78
N THR A 107 2.20 2.84 -5.42
CA THR A 107 3.39 2.22 -4.83
C THR A 107 4.66 2.72 -5.52
N ILE A 108 5.80 2.63 -4.83
CA ILE A 108 7.13 2.79 -5.43
C ILE A 108 8.07 1.67 -4.98
N ALA A 109 8.90 1.18 -5.90
CA ALA A 109 9.99 0.29 -5.56
C ALA A 109 11.22 1.10 -5.11
N LEU A 110 11.81 0.70 -3.99
CA LEU A 110 13.03 1.31 -3.43
C LEU A 110 14.29 0.49 -3.74
N ARG A 111 14.11 -0.73 -4.23
CA ARG A 111 15.18 -1.69 -4.56
C ARG A 111 14.68 -2.63 -5.67
N ASN A 112 15.58 -3.41 -6.25
CA ASN A 112 15.17 -4.54 -7.07
C ASN A 112 14.36 -5.53 -6.23
N ILE A 113 13.24 -5.99 -6.77
CA ILE A 113 12.29 -6.90 -6.12
C ILE A 113 11.96 -8.12 -7.01
N ASP A 114 12.84 -8.44 -7.94
CA ASP A 114 12.65 -9.58 -8.85
C ASP A 114 12.53 -10.92 -8.11
N GLU A 115 13.05 -11.03 -6.88
CA GLU A 115 12.89 -12.21 -6.03
C GLU A 115 11.43 -12.50 -5.61
N LEU A 116 10.50 -11.56 -5.80
CA LEU A 116 9.07 -11.83 -5.60
C LEU A 116 8.56 -12.93 -6.54
N PHE A 117 9.17 -13.08 -7.71
CA PHE A 117 8.80 -14.13 -8.66
C PHE A 117 9.18 -15.54 -8.20
N ASP A 118 9.99 -15.69 -7.15
CA ASP A 118 10.27 -16.97 -6.51
C ASP A 118 9.15 -17.43 -5.56
N ARG A 119 8.23 -16.53 -5.19
CA ARG A 119 7.10 -16.82 -4.31
C ARG A 119 5.99 -17.59 -5.02
N GLU A 120 5.23 -18.36 -4.23
CA GLU A 120 4.08 -19.11 -4.76
C GLU A 120 2.82 -18.24 -4.84
N GLU A 121 1.86 -18.64 -5.66
CA GLU A 121 0.52 -18.07 -5.65
C GLU A 121 -0.27 -18.58 -4.43
N PHE A 122 -1.04 -17.83 -3.78
CA PHE A 122 -1.21 -16.40 -3.71
C PHE A 122 -0.36 -15.87 -2.56
N SER A 123 0.57 -14.97 -2.82
CA SER A 123 1.42 -14.39 -1.78
C SER A 123 1.19 -12.89 -1.71
N ALA A 124 1.00 -12.37 -0.50
CA ALA A 124 0.80 -10.94 -0.22
C ALA A 124 1.32 -10.58 1.17
N SER A 125 1.47 -9.30 1.45
CA SER A 125 1.83 -8.80 2.78
C SER A 125 0.58 -8.61 3.65
N PRO A 126 0.67 -8.79 4.98
CA PRO A 126 -0.42 -8.46 5.89
C PRO A 126 -0.84 -6.99 5.75
N ASP A 127 -2.13 -6.72 5.89
CA ASP A 127 -2.64 -5.36 6.00
C ASP A 127 -2.31 -4.76 7.37
N SER A 128 -1.88 -3.50 7.40
CA SER A 128 -1.49 -2.82 8.64
C SER A 128 -2.66 -2.54 9.58
N GLY A 129 -3.89 -2.47 9.06
CA GLY A 129 -5.11 -2.24 9.83
C GLY A 129 -5.73 -3.52 10.39
N TRP A 130 -5.57 -4.65 9.66
CA TRP A 130 -6.06 -5.96 10.08
C TRP A 130 -5.13 -7.07 9.53
N PRO A 131 -4.10 -7.49 10.31
CA PRO A 131 -3.03 -8.37 9.81
C PRO A 131 -3.44 -9.80 9.41
N ASP A 132 -4.62 -10.28 9.85
CA ASP A 132 -5.20 -11.55 9.39
C ASP A 132 -5.76 -11.45 7.96
N CYS A 133 -5.92 -10.22 7.45
CA CYS A 133 -6.13 -9.94 6.04
C CYS A 133 -4.82 -9.54 5.39
N PHE A 134 -4.67 -9.86 4.10
CA PHE A 134 -3.60 -9.27 3.31
C PHE A 134 -4.02 -7.92 2.70
N ASN A 135 -3.05 -7.06 2.46
CA ASN A 135 -3.24 -5.86 1.67
C ASN A 135 -3.08 -6.18 0.18
N SER A 136 -4.06 -5.81 -0.62
CA SER A 136 -4.14 -6.12 -2.05
C SER A 136 -3.29 -5.19 -2.95
N GLY A 137 -2.49 -4.30 -2.37
CA GLY A 137 -1.66 -3.37 -3.13
C GLY A 137 -0.40 -3.98 -3.73
N VAL A 138 0.09 -5.10 -3.16
CA VAL A 138 1.20 -5.89 -3.72
C VAL A 138 0.93 -7.37 -3.49
N PHE A 139 0.84 -8.14 -4.58
CA PHE A 139 0.66 -9.59 -4.48
C PHE A 139 1.26 -10.35 -5.66
N VAL A 140 1.63 -11.60 -5.40
CA VAL A 140 2.15 -12.56 -6.39
C VAL A 140 1.04 -13.50 -6.79
N PHE A 141 0.82 -13.67 -8.10
CA PHE A 141 -0.24 -14.52 -8.64
C PHE A 141 0.17 -15.20 -9.94
N ARG A 142 -0.61 -16.19 -10.34
CA ARG A 142 -0.50 -16.87 -11.65
C ARG A 142 -1.72 -16.53 -12.48
N PRO A 143 -1.57 -15.85 -13.64
CA PRO A 143 -2.69 -15.60 -14.52
C PRO A 143 -3.42 -16.88 -14.93
N SER A 144 -4.76 -16.87 -14.83
CA SER A 144 -5.62 -18.00 -15.12
C SER A 144 -7.03 -17.52 -15.45
N LEU A 145 -7.54 -17.89 -16.61
CA LEU A 145 -8.93 -17.56 -16.99
C LEU A 145 -9.95 -18.26 -16.08
N ASP A 146 -9.61 -19.43 -15.55
CA ASP A 146 -10.50 -20.12 -14.62
C ASP A 146 -10.57 -19.39 -13.28
N THR A 147 -9.43 -18.94 -12.74
CA THR A 147 -9.39 -18.12 -11.53
C THR A 147 -10.14 -16.80 -11.76
N PHE A 148 -9.95 -16.15 -12.91
CA PHE A 148 -10.69 -14.93 -13.26
C PHE A 148 -12.21 -15.15 -13.27
N ARG A 149 -12.70 -16.22 -13.93
CA ARG A 149 -14.14 -16.57 -13.94
C ARG A 149 -14.68 -16.84 -12.54
N CYS A 150 -13.93 -17.57 -11.72
CA CYS A 150 -14.30 -17.86 -10.34
C CYS A 150 -14.36 -16.56 -9.49
N LEU A 151 -13.43 -15.63 -9.68
CA LEU A 151 -13.45 -14.31 -9.02
C LEU A 151 -14.67 -13.49 -9.43
N LEU A 152 -15.00 -13.44 -10.73
CA LEU A 152 -16.21 -12.75 -11.21
C LEU A 152 -17.46 -13.37 -10.59
N GLN A 153 -17.60 -14.69 -10.66
CA GLN A 153 -18.76 -15.38 -10.09
C GLN A 153 -18.86 -15.18 -8.57
N TYR A 154 -17.71 -15.15 -7.88
CA TYR A 154 -17.68 -14.88 -6.45
C TYR A 154 -18.15 -13.45 -6.15
N ALA A 155 -17.64 -12.48 -6.92
CA ALA A 155 -18.06 -11.07 -6.80
C ALA A 155 -19.57 -10.88 -7.02
N GLU A 156 -20.15 -11.55 -8.04
CA GLU A 156 -21.59 -11.50 -8.31
C GLU A 156 -22.41 -12.10 -7.17
N ASN A 157 -21.99 -13.25 -6.61
CA ASN A 157 -22.77 -13.99 -5.63
C ASN A 157 -22.62 -13.46 -4.19
N HIS A 158 -21.44 -12.93 -3.84
CA HIS A 158 -21.09 -12.59 -2.46
C HIS A 158 -20.68 -11.12 -2.27
N GLY A 159 -20.29 -10.44 -3.37
CA GLY A 159 -19.75 -9.09 -3.31
C GLY A 159 -18.38 -9.04 -2.61
N SER A 160 -18.13 -7.93 -1.94
CA SER A 160 -16.93 -7.69 -1.15
C SER A 160 -17.32 -7.19 0.24
N PHE A 161 -16.62 -7.59 1.31
CA PHE A 161 -16.99 -7.14 2.67
C PHE A 161 -16.66 -5.65 2.90
N ASP A 162 -15.73 -5.08 2.15
CA ASP A 162 -15.37 -3.66 2.20
C ASP A 162 -15.84 -2.86 0.98
N GLY A 163 -16.42 -3.53 -0.03
CA GLY A 163 -16.87 -2.92 -1.28
C GLY A 163 -15.78 -2.71 -2.31
N GLY A 164 -14.50 -2.88 -1.95
CA GLY A 164 -13.33 -2.80 -2.82
C GLY A 164 -12.75 -4.16 -3.20
N ASP A 165 -11.65 -4.15 -3.95
CA ASP A 165 -10.94 -5.35 -4.39
C ASP A 165 -10.31 -6.11 -3.23
N GLN A 166 -9.83 -5.42 -2.19
CA GLN A 166 -9.17 -6.06 -1.04
C GLN A 166 -10.12 -7.00 -0.31
N GLY A 167 -11.35 -6.57 -0.03
CA GLY A 167 -12.35 -7.41 0.61
C GLY A 167 -12.77 -8.59 -0.23
N LEU A 168 -12.93 -8.41 -1.56
CA LEU A 168 -13.21 -9.49 -2.50
C LEU A 168 -12.10 -10.54 -2.49
N LEU A 169 -10.85 -10.11 -2.66
CA LEU A 169 -9.69 -11.00 -2.74
C LEU A 169 -9.45 -11.74 -1.42
N ASN A 170 -9.58 -11.07 -0.27
CA ASN A 170 -9.46 -11.72 1.05
C ASN A 170 -10.55 -12.77 1.29
N SER A 171 -11.76 -12.52 0.78
CA SER A 171 -12.85 -13.50 0.87
C SER A 171 -12.61 -14.71 -0.05
N PHE A 172 -12.13 -14.47 -1.27
CA PHE A 172 -11.85 -15.51 -2.25
C PHE A 172 -10.66 -16.39 -1.84
N PHE A 173 -9.55 -15.78 -1.43
CA PHE A 173 -8.36 -16.45 -0.90
C PHE A 173 -8.42 -16.58 0.63
N GLY A 174 -9.59 -16.89 1.20
CA GLY A 174 -9.88 -16.82 2.63
C GLY A 174 -9.04 -17.72 3.53
N ASN A 175 -8.27 -18.66 2.97
CA ASN A 175 -7.31 -19.47 3.72
C ASN A 175 -5.92 -18.84 3.85
N TRP A 176 -5.69 -17.63 3.30
CA TRP A 176 -4.37 -17.00 3.30
C TRP A 176 -3.82 -16.81 4.73
N ALA A 177 -4.64 -16.34 5.69
CA ALA A 177 -4.22 -16.10 7.08
C ALA A 177 -3.63 -17.35 7.77
N THR A 178 -4.06 -18.54 7.37
CA THR A 178 -3.64 -19.82 7.95
C THR A 178 -2.76 -20.65 7.00
N SER A 179 -2.43 -20.09 5.83
CA SER A 179 -1.58 -20.76 4.85
C SER A 179 -0.11 -20.81 5.29
N ASP A 180 0.70 -21.55 4.54
CA ASP A 180 2.13 -21.61 4.79
C ASP A 180 2.77 -20.21 4.80
N ILE A 181 3.70 -19.99 5.74
CA ILE A 181 4.38 -18.70 5.92
C ILE A 181 5.11 -18.22 4.65
N SER A 182 5.47 -19.11 3.75
CA SER A 182 6.06 -18.75 2.46
C SER A 182 5.15 -17.89 1.57
N LYS A 183 3.83 -17.93 1.81
CA LYS A 183 2.83 -17.10 1.13
C LYS A 183 2.63 -15.73 1.78
N HIS A 184 3.20 -15.53 2.96
CA HIS A 184 3.18 -14.25 3.65
C HIS A 184 4.42 -13.46 3.25
N LEU A 185 4.25 -12.44 2.41
CA LEU A 185 5.35 -11.54 2.08
C LEU A 185 5.72 -10.72 3.31
N PRO A 186 7.01 -10.56 3.63
CA PRO A 186 7.44 -9.60 4.64
C PRO A 186 6.88 -8.21 4.38
N PHE A 187 6.54 -7.48 5.43
CA PHE A 187 5.91 -6.16 5.36
C PHE A 187 6.74 -5.12 4.57
N ILE A 188 8.06 -5.33 4.46
CA ILE A 188 8.97 -4.51 3.65
C ILE A 188 8.63 -4.47 2.14
N TYR A 189 7.84 -5.43 1.64
CA TYR A 189 7.38 -5.47 0.24
C TYR A 189 6.05 -4.73 0.02
N ASN A 190 5.43 -4.24 1.09
CA ASN A 190 4.22 -3.42 1.00
C ASN A 190 4.11 -2.51 2.25
N LEU A 191 5.17 -1.71 2.48
CA LEU A 191 5.23 -0.82 3.63
C LEU A 191 4.19 0.30 3.48
N SER A 192 3.12 0.20 4.26
CA SER A 192 2.11 1.25 4.33
C SER A 192 2.71 2.54 4.92
N ILE A 193 2.47 3.66 4.24
CA ILE A 193 2.96 4.97 4.71
C ILE A 193 2.44 5.31 6.12
N SER A 194 1.24 4.86 6.47
CA SER A 194 0.66 5.06 7.81
C SER A 194 1.45 4.37 8.91
N SER A 195 2.11 3.25 8.61
CA SER A 195 2.91 2.49 9.59
C SER A 195 4.19 3.21 10.00
N VAL A 196 4.66 4.17 9.18
CA VAL A 196 5.84 4.98 9.46
C VAL A 196 5.67 5.83 10.72
N TYR A 197 4.45 6.29 11.00
CA TYR A 197 4.17 7.13 12.18
C TYR A 197 3.39 6.41 13.29
N THR A 198 2.72 5.29 13.00
CA THR A 198 1.96 4.55 14.02
C THR A 198 2.86 3.71 14.93
N TYR A 199 4.01 3.23 14.41
CA TYR A 199 4.97 2.47 15.21
C TYR A 199 6.41 2.89 14.88
N ILE A 200 6.76 4.13 15.26
CA ILE A 200 8.06 4.76 14.99
C ILE A 200 9.27 3.90 15.40
N PRO A 201 9.31 3.22 16.57
CA PRO A 201 10.44 2.39 16.93
C PRO A 201 10.70 1.25 15.93
N ALA A 202 9.66 0.58 15.45
CA ALA A 202 9.79 -0.47 14.43
C ALA A 202 10.25 0.11 13.09
N PHE A 203 9.71 1.26 12.69
CA PHE A 203 10.16 1.94 11.49
C PHE A 203 11.64 2.36 11.56
N LYS A 204 12.10 2.90 12.70
CA LYS A 204 13.52 3.23 12.90
C LYS A 204 14.42 2.00 12.83
N GLN A 205 13.95 0.85 13.29
CA GLN A 205 14.72 -0.40 13.28
C GLN A 205 14.77 -1.06 11.90
N PHE A 206 13.63 -1.12 11.20
CA PHE A 206 13.45 -1.95 10.00
C PHE A 206 13.18 -1.14 8.73
N GLY A 207 12.87 0.13 8.83
CA GLY A 207 12.45 0.96 7.69
C GLY A 207 13.51 1.09 6.60
N SER A 208 14.79 0.99 6.95
CA SER A 208 15.89 0.96 5.98
C SER A 208 15.90 -0.28 5.08
N GLU A 209 15.18 -1.34 5.46
CA GLU A 209 15.05 -2.58 4.70
C GLU A 209 13.86 -2.53 3.73
N ALA A 210 13.03 -1.50 3.79
CA ALA A 210 11.88 -1.35 2.92
C ALA A 210 12.26 -1.51 1.44
N LYS A 211 11.46 -2.27 0.71
CA LYS A 211 11.64 -2.55 -0.72
C LYS A 211 10.54 -1.94 -1.57
N VAL A 212 9.33 -1.86 -1.02
CA VAL A 212 8.18 -1.20 -1.64
C VAL A 212 7.48 -0.35 -0.59
N VAL A 213 7.21 0.90 -0.94
CA VAL A 213 6.35 1.80 -0.15
C VAL A 213 5.02 1.95 -0.85
N HIS A 214 3.94 1.89 -0.08
CA HIS A 214 2.57 2.02 -0.55
C HIS A 214 1.91 3.24 0.10
N PHE A 215 1.52 4.22 -0.70
CA PHE A 215 0.88 5.47 -0.28
C PHE A 215 -0.63 5.27 -0.10
N ILE A 216 -1.01 4.40 0.85
CA ILE A 216 -2.40 4.09 1.18
C ILE A 216 -3.12 5.32 1.71
N GLY A 217 -4.38 5.49 1.34
CA GLY A 217 -5.23 6.57 1.84
C GLY A 217 -5.11 7.87 1.04
N THR A 218 -5.38 8.98 1.70
CA THR A 218 -5.34 10.34 1.13
C THR A 218 -4.52 11.26 2.04
N PRO A 219 -3.79 12.25 1.47
CA PRO A 219 -3.66 12.54 0.04
C PRO A 219 -2.72 11.54 -0.67
N LYS A 220 -2.93 11.35 -1.97
CA LYS A 220 -1.98 10.63 -2.83
C LYS A 220 -0.78 11.51 -3.15
N PRO A 221 0.41 10.94 -3.48
CA PRO A 221 1.62 11.73 -3.79
C PRO A 221 1.39 12.81 -4.85
N TRP A 222 0.65 12.49 -5.91
CA TRP A 222 0.35 13.43 -7.01
C TRP A 222 -0.65 14.53 -6.64
N ASN A 223 -1.27 14.46 -5.47
CA ASN A 223 -2.13 15.53 -4.92
C ASN A 223 -1.38 16.45 -3.96
N CYS A 224 -0.14 16.11 -3.57
CA CYS A 224 0.69 16.94 -2.72
C CYS A 224 1.36 18.05 -3.52
N LYS A 225 1.53 19.22 -2.95
CA LYS A 225 2.29 20.31 -3.57
C LYS A 225 3.78 20.13 -3.27
N TYR A 226 4.60 20.05 -4.29
CA TYR A 226 6.05 19.91 -4.18
C TYR A 226 6.76 21.14 -4.74
N ASN A 227 7.75 21.64 -4.02
CA ASN A 227 8.62 22.70 -4.49
C ASN A 227 9.95 22.09 -4.96
N PRO A 228 10.23 22.09 -6.28
CA PRO A 228 11.45 21.47 -6.81
C PRO A 228 12.74 22.23 -6.48
N GLN A 229 12.65 23.52 -6.12
CA GLN A 229 13.82 24.34 -5.77
C GLN A 229 14.30 24.04 -4.35
N THR A 230 13.36 23.94 -3.39
CA THR A 230 13.65 23.64 -2.00
C THR A 230 13.63 22.14 -1.70
N LYS A 231 13.16 21.32 -2.66
CA LYS A 231 12.92 19.88 -2.53
C LYS A 231 11.99 19.53 -1.35
N CYS A 232 11.08 20.43 -1.02
CA CYS A 232 10.14 20.26 0.09
C CYS A 232 8.71 20.06 -0.41
N ILE A 233 7.94 19.29 0.37
CA ILE A 233 6.48 19.26 0.25
C ILE A 233 5.95 20.51 0.93
N VAL A 234 5.11 21.27 0.23
CA VAL A 234 4.40 22.42 0.82
C VAL A 234 3.26 21.86 1.65
N GLU A 235 3.40 21.86 2.97
CA GLU A 235 2.46 21.25 3.90
C GLU A 235 1.08 21.91 3.85
N GLU A 236 0.04 21.08 3.73
CA GLU A 236 -1.24 21.34 4.38
C GLU A 236 -1.13 20.77 5.81
N GLU A 237 -1.63 21.48 6.81
CA GLU A 237 -1.49 21.24 8.27
C GLU A 237 -1.82 19.83 8.78
N SER A 238 -2.22 18.90 7.90
CA SER A 238 -2.65 17.54 8.23
C SER A 238 -1.54 16.48 8.19
N LEU A 239 -0.32 16.81 7.76
CA LEU A 239 0.77 15.83 7.59
C LEU A 239 1.73 15.83 8.79
N ASN A 240 1.25 15.38 9.94
CA ASN A 240 2.06 15.22 11.15
C ASN A 240 3.04 14.04 11.02
N GLY A 241 4.26 14.26 10.56
CA GLY A 241 5.33 13.27 10.61
C GLY A 241 6.44 13.47 9.57
N GLN A 242 7.61 13.92 9.98
CA GLN A 242 8.76 14.16 9.09
C GLN A 242 9.24 12.91 8.33
N GLN A 243 8.97 11.71 8.85
CA GLN A 243 9.53 10.47 8.29
C GLN A 243 8.82 9.99 7.02
N HIS A 244 7.50 10.22 6.87
CA HIS A 244 6.81 9.88 5.63
C HIS A 244 7.08 10.90 4.52
N LEU A 245 7.49 12.13 4.87
CA LEU A 245 7.87 13.15 3.89
C LEU A 245 9.04 12.69 3.02
N SER A 246 9.99 11.90 3.56
CA SER A 246 11.12 11.39 2.79
C SER A 246 10.69 10.51 1.61
N PHE A 247 9.66 9.67 1.79
CA PHE A 247 9.14 8.84 0.70
C PHE A 247 8.32 9.64 -0.32
N LEU A 248 7.59 10.67 0.13
CA LEU A 248 6.92 11.61 -0.77
C LEU A 248 7.92 12.42 -1.59
N ILE A 249 9.00 12.89 -0.97
CA ILE A 249 10.09 13.58 -1.67
C ILE A 249 10.70 12.67 -2.73
N LEU A 250 10.99 11.41 -2.38
CA LEU A 250 11.53 10.42 -3.33
C LEU A 250 10.56 10.17 -4.50
N TRP A 251 9.26 10.07 -4.24
CA TRP A 251 8.25 9.95 -5.29
C TRP A 251 8.31 11.14 -6.25
N TRP A 252 8.40 12.36 -5.71
CA TRP A 252 8.49 13.58 -6.49
C TRP A 252 9.83 13.74 -7.22
N GLU A 253 10.94 13.26 -6.65
CA GLU A 253 12.23 13.24 -7.33
C GLU A 253 12.17 12.37 -8.59
N ILE A 254 11.60 11.15 -8.50
CA ILE A 254 11.39 10.28 -9.67
C ILE A 254 10.43 10.96 -10.67
N TYR A 255 9.35 11.57 -10.18
CA TYR A 255 8.39 12.25 -11.04
C TYR A 255 9.04 13.39 -11.84
N ILE A 256 9.80 14.25 -11.18
CA ILE A 256 10.46 15.41 -11.82
C ILE A 256 11.57 14.96 -12.79
N SER A 257 12.40 13.99 -12.38
CA SER A 257 13.56 13.57 -13.20
C SER A 257 13.15 12.70 -14.39
N ASP A 258 12.18 11.79 -14.21
CA ASP A 258 11.95 10.69 -15.14
C ASP A 258 10.59 10.74 -15.82
N VAL A 259 9.58 11.33 -15.20
CA VAL A 259 8.20 11.35 -15.72
C VAL A 259 7.85 12.70 -16.35
N LEU A 260 8.13 13.80 -15.66
CA LEU A 260 7.81 15.14 -16.17
C LEU A 260 8.38 15.43 -17.57
N PRO A 261 9.64 15.06 -17.91
CA PRO A 261 10.15 15.25 -19.27
C PRO A 261 9.35 14.48 -20.33
N LEU A 262 8.82 13.29 -20.00
CA LEU A 262 7.97 12.51 -20.91
C LEU A 262 6.63 13.20 -21.17
N LEU A 263 6.07 13.83 -20.13
CA LEU A 263 4.82 14.58 -20.21
C LEU A 263 5.00 15.86 -21.03
N MET A 264 6.09 16.61 -20.83
CA MET A 264 6.36 17.86 -21.54
C MET A 264 6.73 17.63 -23.02
N GLY A 265 7.56 16.61 -23.32
CA GLY A 265 7.97 16.30 -24.69
C GLY A 265 6.84 15.84 -25.61
N GLN A 266 5.66 15.49 -25.06
CA GLN A 266 4.47 15.17 -25.85
C GLN A 266 3.64 16.43 -26.17
N GLU A 267 3.79 17.53 -25.43
CA GLU A 267 3.09 18.79 -25.70
C GLU A 267 3.57 19.49 -26.97
N GLU A 268 4.83 19.28 -27.34
CA GLU A 268 5.40 19.83 -28.58
C GLU A 268 4.87 19.12 -29.82
N LEU A 269 4.39 17.89 -29.72
CA LEU A 269 3.88 17.08 -30.83
C LEU A 269 2.38 17.28 -31.11
N ASP A 270 1.61 17.63 -30.10
CA ASP A 270 0.13 17.63 -30.16
C ASP A 270 -0.47 19.03 -30.27
N GLY A 271 0.16 20.06 -30.66
CA GLY A 271 -0.31 21.41 -31.06
C GLY A 271 -1.73 21.91 -30.73
N THR A 272 -2.55 21.12 -29.99
CA THR A 272 -3.94 21.44 -29.65
C THR A 272 -4.32 20.89 -28.27
N ASP A 273 -4.76 21.81 -27.43
CA ASP A 273 -5.44 21.72 -26.14
C ASP A 273 -4.61 22.00 -24.88
N LYS A 274 -4.63 23.33 -24.55
CA LYS A 274 -4.00 23.86 -23.32
C LYS A 274 -4.86 23.75 -22.05
N HIS A 275 -5.95 22.97 -22.01
CA HIS A 275 -6.98 23.20 -20.99
C HIS A 275 -7.49 22.00 -20.17
N GLN A 276 -6.73 20.89 -20.00
CA GLN A 276 -7.32 19.80 -19.17
C GLN A 276 -6.35 19.00 -18.29
N PHE A 277 -5.18 19.52 -17.96
CA PHE A 277 -4.42 18.94 -16.84
C PHE A 277 -4.74 19.73 -15.59
N GLY A 278 -5.18 19.03 -14.55
CA GLY A 278 -5.22 19.58 -13.20
C GLY A 278 -3.85 20.23 -12.94
N ARG A 279 -3.87 21.54 -12.78
CA ARG A 279 -2.71 22.40 -12.68
C ARG A 279 -1.85 21.88 -11.53
N ILE A 280 -0.83 21.06 -11.84
CA ILE A 280 0.30 20.93 -10.94
C ILE A 280 0.94 22.33 -10.97
N GLU A 281 0.56 23.19 -10.04
CA GLU A 281 1.19 24.49 -9.88
C GLU A 281 2.60 24.24 -9.34
N VAL A 282 3.53 24.01 -10.27
CA VAL A 282 4.94 24.28 -10.02
C VAL A 282 5.04 25.79 -9.90
N GLN A 283 4.76 26.31 -8.69
CA GLN A 283 4.90 27.75 -8.42
C GLN A 283 6.39 28.09 -8.43
N VAL A 284 6.91 28.43 -9.59
CA VAL A 284 8.14 29.21 -9.69
C VAL A 284 7.78 30.66 -9.35
N LYS A 285 7.59 30.97 -8.08
CA LYS A 285 7.65 32.35 -7.59
C LYS A 285 9.09 32.65 -7.23
N ASN A 286 9.71 33.53 -8.01
CA ASN A 286 10.87 34.30 -7.58
C ASN A 286 10.43 35.24 -6.46
N ASP A 287 10.51 34.81 -5.24
CA ASP A 287 10.47 35.67 -4.07
C ASP A 287 11.62 35.24 -3.16
N ASN A 288 12.56 36.16 -2.96
CA ASN A 288 13.62 36.11 -1.96
C ASN A 288 12.99 35.85 -0.58
N LEU A 289 13.07 34.64 -0.09
CA LEU A 289 12.77 34.29 1.29
C LEU A 289 13.88 33.41 1.84
N SER A 290 14.40 33.90 2.96
CA SER A 290 15.51 33.46 3.79
C SER A 290 15.63 31.94 3.96
N SER A 291 16.87 31.52 3.94
CA SER A 291 17.42 30.21 4.29
C SER A 291 17.13 29.83 5.74
N ASP A 292 15.97 29.28 6.06
CA ASP A 292 15.67 28.79 7.42
C ASP A 292 14.89 27.48 7.39
N CYS A 293 15.43 26.45 6.72
CA CYS A 293 14.84 25.11 6.77
C CYS A 293 15.80 24.01 7.24
N PHE A 294 16.99 24.34 7.71
CA PHE A 294 17.88 23.38 8.40
C PHE A 294 18.72 24.14 9.41
N GLU A 295 18.25 24.29 10.65
CA GLU A 295 19.15 24.38 11.80
C GLU A 295 19.45 22.96 12.28
N GLU A 296 20.71 22.57 12.09
CA GLU A 296 21.31 21.47 12.86
C GLU A 296 21.23 21.85 14.35
N VAL A 297 20.44 21.13 15.09
CA VAL A 297 20.48 21.19 16.55
C VAL A 297 21.78 20.53 17.01
N HIS A 298 22.83 21.31 17.13
CA HIS A 298 23.96 20.96 17.98
C HIS A 298 23.47 20.98 19.43
N SER A 299 23.38 19.80 20.02
CA SER A 299 23.21 19.65 21.46
C SER A 299 24.52 20.00 22.15
N ASP A 300 24.61 21.23 22.66
CA ASP A 300 25.57 21.54 23.71
C ASP A 300 25.10 20.89 25.00
N ASP A 301 25.89 19.94 25.46
CA ASP A 301 25.78 19.26 26.74
C ASP A 301 26.47 20.16 27.81
N PRO A 302 25.80 20.63 28.86
CA PRO A 302 26.47 21.07 30.05
C PRO A 302 26.21 20.15 31.25
N GLY A 303 27.20 19.37 31.61
CA GLY A 303 27.49 19.10 33.01
C GLY A 303 26.77 17.93 33.65
N SER A 304 27.44 16.79 33.65
CA SER A 304 27.24 15.70 34.59
C SER A 304 27.56 16.12 36.03
N PRO A 305 26.77 15.76 37.02
CA PRO A 305 27.27 15.52 38.38
C PRO A 305 27.47 14.01 38.58
N GLN A 306 28.64 13.67 39.09
CA GLN A 306 29.01 12.34 39.56
C GLN A 306 28.12 11.82 40.69
N PRO A 307 27.89 10.51 40.82
CA PRO A 307 27.21 9.93 41.96
C PRO A 307 28.17 9.66 43.10
N SER A 308 27.77 10.13 44.28
CA SER A 308 28.36 9.74 45.57
C SER A 308 27.83 8.37 46.00
N SER A 309 28.75 7.53 46.44
CA SER A 309 28.61 6.23 47.05
C SER A 309 27.85 6.22 48.37
N SER A 310 26.96 5.23 48.61
CA SER A 310 26.83 4.50 49.86
C SER A 310 25.87 3.31 49.68
N THR A 311 26.43 2.14 49.75
CA THR A 311 26.22 1.00 50.64
C THR A 311 24.81 0.85 51.23
N GLU A 312 24.11 -0.26 50.90
CA GLU A 312 23.75 -1.31 51.82
C GLU A 312 22.82 -2.33 51.13
N GLN A 313 23.27 -3.59 51.09
CA GLN A 313 22.42 -4.77 50.99
C GLN A 313 21.89 -5.13 52.38
N PRO A 314 20.77 -5.81 52.47
CA PRO A 314 20.87 -7.16 53.07
C PRO A 314 20.19 -8.26 52.21
N ALA A 315 20.88 -9.39 52.27
CA ALA A 315 20.37 -10.70 51.85
C ALA A 315 19.45 -11.29 52.94
N LEU A 316 18.66 -12.30 52.56
CA LEU A 316 18.11 -13.44 53.27
C LEU A 316 16.84 -13.89 52.51
N ASP A 317 16.45 -15.10 52.35
CA ASP A 317 16.96 -16.44 52.67
C ASP A 317 16.02 -17.45 51.94
N GLU A 318 16.56 -18.57 51.77
CA GLU A 318 16.11 -19.86 51.24
C GLU A 318 14.65 -20.32 51.49
N SER A 319 14.29 -21.18 50.53
CA SER A 319 13.64 -22.49 50.69
C SER A 319 12.12 -22.56 50.79
N LEU A 320 11.56 -23.31 49.89
CA LEU A 320 10.87 -24.57 50.22
C LEU A 320 10.41 -25.33 48.93
N GLN A 321 10.79 -26.56 48.94
CA GLN A 321 10.52 -27.69 48.11
C GLN A 321 9.05 -27.97 47.82
N GLY A 322 8.75 -28.42 46.59
CA GLY A 322 8.22 -29.75 46.37
C GLY A 322 6.70 -29.88 46.29
N GLN A 323 6.23 -30.30 45.17
CA GLN A 323 5.55 -31.61 44.99
C GLN A 323 4.85 -31.72 43.63
N ASP A 324 5.23 -32.76 42.92
CA ASP A 324 4.51 -33.37 41.82
C ASP A 324 3.05 -33.66 42.14
N LEU A 325 2.16 -33.49 41.15
CA LEU A 325 0.97 -34.31 40.95
C LEU A 325 0.41 -34.10 39.53
N LEU A 326 0.68 -35.03 38.64
CA LEU A 326 -0.22 -35.45 37.56
C LEU A 326 -1.37 -36.23 38.20
N PRO A 327 -2.62 -36.09 37.75
CA PRO A 327 -3.12 -37.14 36.87
C PRO A 327 -4.21 -36.77 35.86
N SER A 328 -4.32 -37.69 34.92
CA SER A 328 -5.50 -38.31 34.32
C SER A 328 -6.26 -37.62 33.21
N GLN A 329 -6.18 -38.30 32.13
CA GLN A 329 -7.05 -38.40 30.95
C GLN A 329 -8.54 -38.29 31.24
N LEU A 330 -9.25 -37.50 30.45
CA LEU A 330 -10.67 -37.70 30.14
C LEU A 330 -10.91 -37.48 28.66
N SER A 331 -11.47 -38.47 28.03
CA SER A 331 -11.90 -38.58 26.65
C SER A 331 -13.10 -37.65 26.34
N PRO A 332 -13.30 -37.21 25.08
CA PRO A 332 -14.41 -36.34 24.72
C PRO A 332 -15.68 -37.10 24.39
N GLU A 333 -16.81 -36.64 24.91
CA GLU A 333 -18.14 -37.00 24.41
C GLU A 333 -18.66 -35.95 23.43
N PRO A 334 -19.57 -36.30 22.51
CA PRO A 334 -19.99 -35.47 21.40
C PRO A 334 -21.08 -34.48 21.78
N VAL A 335 -20.90 -33.20 21.42
CA VAL A 335 -21.93 -32.18 21.60
C VAL A 335 -22.68 -31.99 20.28
N THR A 336 -24.00 -32.21 20.40
CA THR A 336 -25.02 -31.97 19.38
C THR A 336 -25.12 -30.48 19.00
N GLN A 337 -25.35 -30.26 17.70
CA GLN A 337 -25.75 -28.99 17.12
C GLN A 337 -27.04 -28.48 17.77
N ASP A 338 -26.99 -27.31 18.35
CA ASP A 338 -28.15 -26.45 18.55
C ASP A 338 -27.81 -25.01 18.18
N SER A 339 -28.59 -24.57 17.21
CA SER A 339 -28.59 -23.22 16.62
C SER A 339 -29.05 -22.19 17.64
N PHE A 340 -28.17 -21.30 18.09
CA PHE A 340 -28.56 -20.08 18.77
C PHE A 340 -28.45 -18.87 17.87
N LEU A 341 -29.57 -18.45 17.30
CA LEU A 341 -29.81 -17.12 16.78
C LEU A 341 -29.83 -16.14 17.96
N MET A 342 -28.76 -15.38 18.17
CA MET A 342 -28.80 -14.23 19.05
C MET A 342 -29.24 -12.99 18.26
N VAL A 343 -30.51 -12.64 18.44
CA VAL A 343 -31.08 -11.35 18.05
C VAL A 343 -30.68 -10.34 19.13
N PHE A 344 -29.78 -9.41 18.81
CA PHE A 344 -29.51 -8.25 19.66
C PHE A 344 -30.52 -7.14 19.36
N PRO A 345 -31.16 -6.54 20.39
CA PRO A 345 -32.07 -5.42 20.19
C PRO A 345 -31.28 -4.13 19.87
N LEU A 346 -31.73 -3.44 18.84
CA LEU A 346 -31.16 -2.18 18.29
C LEU A 346 -31.22 -0.95 19.21
N ALA A 347 -31.54 -1.10 20.49
CA ALA A 347 -31.84 0.04 21.37
C ALA A 347 -30.66 0.58 22.20
N LEU A 348 -29.47 -0.02 22.15
CA LEU A 348 -28.31 0.41 22.97
C LEU A 348 -27.20 1.11 22.20
N LEU A 349 -27.32 1.26 20.88
CA LEU A 349 -26.27 1.91 20.07
C LEU A 349 -26.40 3.45 20.02
N HIS A 350 -27.48 4.03 20.54
CA HIS A 350 -27.71 5.49 20.44
C HIS A 350 -27.09 6.32 21.57
N HIS A 351 -26.61 5.68 22.63
CA HIS A 351 -26.05 6.41 23.79
C HIS A 351 -24.51 6.48 23.83
N HIS A 352 -23.81 5.67 23.02
CA HIS A 352 -22.33 5.72 22.97
C HIS A 352 -21.75 6.60 21.85
N LEU A 353 -22.56 7.01 20.88
CA LEU A 353 -22.12 7.87 19.77
C LEU A 353 -22.12 9.38 20.12
N LEU A 354 -22.73 9.76 21.24
CA LEU A 354 -22.76 11.19 21.69
C LEU A 354 -21.60 11.56 22.62
N LEU A 355 -20.76 10.64 23.03
CA LEU A 355 -19.62 10.90 23.91
C LEU A 355 -18.25 10.97 23.20
N LEU A 356 -18.19 10.76 21.89
CA LEU A 356 -16.94 10.83 21.09
C LEU A 356 -16.83 12.08 20.21
N CYS A 357 -17.80 13.02 20.30
CA CYS A 357 -17.74 14.32 19.58
C CYS A 357 -17.38 15.51 20.46
N SER A 358 -16.80 15.29 21.64
CA SER A 358 -16.34 16.39 22.51
C SER A 358 -14.97 16.05 23.11
N TYR A 359 -13.95 16.03 22.26
CA TYR A 359 -12.56 16.31 22.63
C TYR A 359 -11.78 16.55 21.34
#